data_064a72b956d4e44e38e3b2ea0bb458f9
#
_entry.id   064a72b956d4e44e38e3b2ea0bb458f9
#
_cell.length_a   1.000
_cell.length_b   1.000
_cell.length_c   1.000
_cell.angle_alpha   90.00
_cell.angle_beta   90.00
_cell.angle_gamma   90.00
#
_symmetry.space_group_name_H-M   'P 1'
#
loop_
_entity.id
_entity.type
_entity.pdbx_description
1 polymer ?
#
loop_
_entity_poly.entity_id
_entity_poly.type
_entity_poly.pdbx_seq_one_letter_code
_entity_poly.pdbx_strand_id
1 'polypeptide(L)'
;MKGTILAAGATALLALLVLACAPRTAPTPAPAQPPVAGEVPLKVEARWTGNYDRDIQPVFDQYCVRCHGANLAENGLRMDSYEGVMKGTQFGSVVTPGAAGASTLAYVITGTAADKIRMPHQEPRLTVNRIQNIIAWIEAGARKD
;
A
#
# COMPACT_ATOMS: atom_id res chain seq x y z
N MET A 1 -71.34 -38.42 29.55
CA MET A 1 -70.00 -39.06 29.74
C MET A 1 -68.96 -37.95 29.74
N LYS A 2 -68.32 -37.83 30.91
CA LYS A 2 -67.47 -36.66 31.27
C LYS A 2 -66.01 -36.85 30.74
N GLY A 3 -65.53 -35.99 29.88
CA GLY A 3 -64.15 -35.96 29.43
C GLY A 3 -63.38 -34.81 30.14
N THR A 4 -62.44 -35.21 30.93
CA THR A 4 -61.56 -34.30 31.73
C THR A 4 -60.39 -33.76 30.86
N ILE A 5 -60.25 -32.44 30.74
CA ILE A 5 -59.20 -31.82 30.04
C ILE A 5 -58.08 -31.51 31.09
N LEU A 6 -56.93 -32.16 30.92
CA LEU A 6 -55.72 -31.81 31.69
C LEU A 6 -55.03 -30.62 31.02
N ALA A 7 -54.87 -29.54 31.75
CA ALA A 7 -54.06 -28.41 31.34
C ALA A 7 -52.58 -28.67 31.70
N ALA A 8 -51.71 -28.78 30.70
CA ALA A 8 -50.27 -28.85 30.89
C ALA A 8 -49.71 -27.44 30.88
N GLY A 9 -49.20 -26.98 32.01
CA GLY A 9 -48.52 -25.69 32.13
C GLY A 9 -47.13 -25.73 31.48
N ALA A 10 -46.93 -24.86 30.49
CA ALA A 10 -45.65 -24.62 29.88
C ALA A 10 -44.92 -23.52 30.66
N THR A 11 -43.95 -23.90 31.46
CA THR A 11 -43.01 -22.97 32.07
C THR A 11 -41.96 -22.55 31.06
N ALA A 12 -42.10 -21.32 30.55
CA ALA A 12 -41.11 -20.70 29.68
C ALA A 12 -39.89 -20.29 30.48
N LEU A 13 -38.77 -21.01 30.32
CA LEU A 13 -37.46 -20.62 30.84
C LEU A 13 -36.87 -19.49 29.96
N LEU A 14 -36.90 -18.27 30.47
CA LEU A 14 -36.27 -17.12 29.84
C LEU A 14 -34.74 -17.23 30.08
N ALA A 15 -33.99 -17.78 29.11
CA ALA A 15 -32.55 -17.76 29.14
C ALA A 15 -32.06 -16.36 28.77
N LEU A 16 -31.58 -15.59 29.77
CA LEU A 16 -30.87 -14.34 29.57
C LEU A 16 -29.50 -14.63 28.89
N LEU A 17 -29.39 -14.37 27.59
CA LEU A 17 -28.10 -14.33 26.91
C LEU A 17 -27.38 -13.06 27.34
N VAL A 18 -26.50 -13.17 28.32
CA VAL A 18 -25.53 -12.12 28.62
C VAL A 18 -24.45 -12.15 27.54
N LEU A 19 -24.59 -11.23 26.56
CA LEU A 19 -23.55 -11.01 25.56
C LEU A 19 -22.35 -10.35 26.26
N ALA A 20 -21.37 -11.16 26.65
CA ALA A 20 -20.11 -10.68 27.20
C ALA A 20 -19.35 -9.92 26.09
N CYS A 21 -19.35 -8.59 26.15
CA CYS A 21 -18.43 -7.75 25.38
C CYS A 21 -16.99 -8.05 25.84
N ALA A 22 -16.32 -8.98 25.18
CA ALA A 22 -14.89 -9.16 25.37
C ALA A 22 -14.17 -7.93 24.79
N PRO A 23 -13.22 -7.31 25.53
CA PRO A 23 -12.43 -6.22 24.99
C PRO A 23 -11.62 -6.76 23.80
N ARG A 24 -11.81 -6.16 22.62
CA ARG A 24 -10.95 -6.41 21.47
C ARG A 24 -9.56 -5.88 21.82
N THR A 25 -8.65 -6.79 22.09
CA THR A 25 -7.21 -6.46 22.15
C THR A 25 -6.82 -5.94 20.77
N ALA A 26 -6.30 -4.72 20.72
CA ALA A 26 -5.74 -4.15 19.49
C ALA A 26 -4.66 -5.13 18.95
N PRO A 27 -4.60 -5.36 17.63
CA PRO A 27 -3.56 -6.21 17.05
C PRO A 27 -2.20 -5.64 17.44
N THR A 28 -1.37 -6.46 18.04
CA THR A 28 0.04 -6.14 18.33
C THR A 28 0.70 -5.76 17.00
N PRO A 29 1.40 -4.61 16.93
CA PRO A 29 2.13 -4.26 15.71
C PRO A 29 3.09 -5.40 15.37
N ALA A 30 3.04 -5.87 14.12
CA ALA A 30 3.95 -6.89 13.64
C ALA A 30 5.40 -6.42 13.88
N PRO A 31 6.31 -7.32 14.31
CA PRO A 31 7.71 -6.96 14.50
C PRO A 31 8.26 -6.38 13.20
N ALA A 32 8.98 -5.25 13.32
CA ALA A 32 9.67 -4.62 12.21
C ALA A 32 10.54 -5.67 11.50
N GLN A 33 10.35 -5.86 10.20
CA GLN A 33 11.17 -6.79 9.43
C GLN A 33 12.63 -6.31 9.48
N PRO A 34 13.59 -7.21 9.74
CA PRO A 34 15.00 -6.84 9.72
C PRO A 34 15.36 -6.30 8.32
N PRO A 35 16.27 -5.30 8.22
CA PRO A 35 16.70 -4.75 6.95
C PRO A 35 17.26 -5.87 6.07
N VAL A 36 16.80 -5.92 4.83
CA VAL A 36 17.26 -6.92 3.84
C VAL A 36 18.73 -6.60 3.53
N ALA A 37 19.61 -7.57 3.69
CA ALA A 37 21.04 -7.40 3.41
C ALA A 37 21.25 -6.93 1.96
N GLY A 38 21.82 -5.73 1.79
CA GLY A 38 22.04 -5.11 0.48
C GLY A 38 21.34 -3.76 0.29
N GLU A 39 20.54 -3.32 1.25
CA GLU A 39 19.87 -2.02 1.18
C GLU A 39 20.87 -0.89 1.50
N VAL A 40 21.23 -0.11 0.48
CA VAL A 40 22.02 1.10 0.68
C VAL A 40 21.14 2.14 1.35
N PRO A 41 21.51 2.69 2.52
CA PRO A 41 20.68 3.69 3.18
C PRO A 41 20.61 4.95 2.33
N LEU A 42 19.46 5.21 1.72
CA LEU A 42 19.17 6.55 1.22
C LEU A 42 18.95 7.49 2.40
N LYS A 43 19.45 8.72 2.29
CA LYS A 43 19.11 9.81 3.23
C LYS A 43 17.61 10.11 3.32
N VAL A 44 16.80 9.50 2.45
CA VAL A 44 15.35 9.66 2.37
C VAL A 44 14.65 8.59 3.23
N GLU A 45 14.91 8.63 4.52
CA GLU A 45 14.10 7.90 5.53
C GLU A 45 13.03 8.80 6.17
N ALA A 46 13.06 10.11 5.82
CA ALA A 46 12.11 11.08 6.33
C ALA A 46 10.74 10.95 5.64
N ARG A 47 9.69 11.38 6.36
CA ARG A 47 8.34 11.47 5.80
C ARG A 47 8.29 12.48 4.67
N TRP A 48 7.40 12.28 3.72
CA TRP A 48 7.08 13.21 2.65
C TRP A 48 6.91 14.64 3.18
N THR A 49 7.66 15.58 2.62
CA THR A 49 7.73 16.95 3.11
C THR A 49 7.14 17.96 2.12
N GLY A 50 6.60 17.48 0.99
CA GLY A 50 6.06 18.33 -0.06
C GLY A 50 7.01 18.63 -1.21
N ASN A 51 8.23 18.09 -1.21
CA ASN A 51 9.22 18.37 -2.25
C ASN A 51 9.61 17.10 -3.02
N TYR A 52 9.26 17.03 -4.29
CA TYR A 52 9.52 15.89 -5.16
C TYR A 52 11.01 15.61 -5.35
N ASP A 53 11.79 16.63 -5.67
CA ASP A 53 13.23 16.49 -6.00
C ASP A 53 14.04 16.00 -4.80
N ARG A 54 13.56 16.29 -3.57
CA ARG A 54 14.22 15.86 -2.33
C ARG A 54 13.75 14.49 -1.85
N ASP A 55 12.47 14.19 -1.95
CA ASP A 55 11.87 13.06 -1.23
C ASP A 55 11.53 11.88 -2.16
N ILE A 56 11.31 12.15 -3.44
CA ILE A 56 10.82 11.15 -4.41
C ILE A 56 11.86 10.82 -5.48
N GLN A 57 12.41 11.83 -6.18
CA GLN A 57 13.36 11.60 -7.25
C GLN A 57 14.56 10.73 -6.82
N PRO A 58 15.18 10.91 -5.62
CA PRO A 58 16.29 10.07 -5.19
C PRO A 58 15.90 8.59 -5.00
N VAL A 59 14.64 8.30 -4.66
CA VAL A 59 14.15 6.92 -4.59
C VAL A 59 14.07 6.33 -6.00
N PHE A 60 13.56 7.06 -6.96
CA PHE A 60 13.49 6.61 -8.34
C PHE A 60 14.87 6.43 -8.96
N ASP A 61 15.79 7.35 -8.71
CA ASP A 61 17.18 7.27 -9.20
C ASP A 61 17.88 6.00 -8.71
N GLN A 62 17.65 5.63 -7.46
CA GLN A 62 18.30 4.45 -6.88
C GLN A 62 17.65 3.13 -7.30
N TYR A 63 16.32 3.05 -7.42
CA TYR A 63 15.62 1.78 -7.53
C TYR A 63 14.93 1.54 -8.89
N CYS A 64 14.72 2.60 -9.68
CA CYS A 64 13.87 2.52 -10.87
C CYS A 64 14.62 2.86 -12.16
N VAL A 65 15.48 3.88 -12.12
CA VAL A 65 16.13 4.46 -13.31
C VAL A 65 17.01 3.44 -14.04
N ARG A 66 17.54 2.44 -13.37
CA ARG A 66 18.33 1.39 -14.04
C ARG A 66 17.57 0.73 -15.19
N CYS A 67 16.26 0.49 -15.01
CA CYS A 67 15.39 -0.11 -16.03
C CYS A 67 14.47 0.93 -16.70
N HIS A 68 14.12 1.99 -15.98
CA HIS A 68 13.22 3.06 -16.43
C HIS A 68 13.96 4.39 -16.57
N GLY A 69 15.10 4.40 -17.21
CA GLY A 69 15.93 5.58 -17.47
C GLY A 69 16.15 5.87 -18.95
N ALA A 70 17.10 6.79 -19.23
CA ALA A 70 17.40 7.21 -20.59
C ALA A 70 17.91 6.08 -21.50
N ASN A 71 18.69 5.15 -20.94
CA ASN A 71 19.34 4.09 -21.72
C ASN A 71 18.42 2.87 -21.90
N LEU A 72 17.50 2.64 -20.96
CA LEU A 72 16.59 1.52 -20.98
C LEU A 72 15.25 1.99 -20.41
N ALA A 73 14.35 2.38 -21.28
CA ALA A 73 13.01 2.85 -20.92
C ALA A 73 12.01 1.70 -21.10
N GLU A 74 12.05 0.70 -20.20
CA GLU A 74 11.14 -0.43 -20.31
C GLU A 74 9.68 0.03 -20.37
N ASN A 75 8.94 -0.48 -21.34
CA ASN A 75 7.57 -0.06 -21.64
C ASN A 75 7.41 1.45 -21.94
N GLY A 76 8.49 2.14 -22.31
CA GLY A 76 8.49 3.57 -22.57
C GLY A 76 8.49 4.46 -21.32
N LEU A 77 8.53 3.86 -20.10
CA LEU A 77 8.54 4.62 -18.86
C LEU A 77 9.93 5.21 -18.59
N ARG A 78 9.97 6.50 -18.28
CA ARG A 78 11.14 7.24 -17.83
C ARG A 78 10.90 7.75 -16.40
N MET A 79 11.78 7.39 -15.47
CA MET A 79 11.68 7.78 -14.06
C MET A 79 12.90 8.62 -13.60
N ASP A 80 13.75 9.00 -14.54
CA ASP A 80 14.90 9.88 -14.34
C ASP A 80 14.54 11.38 -14.41
N SER A 81 13.26 11.70 -14.53
CA SER A 81 12.73 13.05 -14.44
C SER A 81 11.24 13.02 -14.06
N TYR A 82 10.78 14.09 -13.41
CA TYR A 82 9.37 14.26 -13.07
C TYR A 82 8.47 14.15 -14.29
N GLU A 83 8.84 14.83 -15.38
CA GLU A 83 8.10 14.84 -16.64
C GLU A 83 7.98 13.43 -17.24
N GLY A 84 9.04 12.63 -17.12
CA GLY A 84 9.06 11.23 -17.57
C GLY A 84 8.10 10.36 -16.78
N VAL A 85 8.08 10.50 -15.44
CA VAL A 85 7.14 9.79 -14.55
C VAL A 85 5.69 10.17 -14.90
N MET A 86 5.41 11.47 -15.04
CA MET A 86 4.05 11.95 -15.31
C MET A 86 3.57 11.64 -16.72
N LYS A 87 4.48 11.49 -17.68
CA LYS A 87 4.15 11.01 -19.04
C LYS A 87 3.67 9.56 -19.00
N GLY A 88 4.24 8.73 -18.13
CA GLY A 88 3.90 7.32 -17.99
C GLY A 88 4.55 6.42 -19.05
N THR A 89 3.87 5.30 -19.33
CA THR A 89 4.31 4.26 -20.27
C THR A 89 3.71 4.47 -21.66
N GLN A 90 4.10 3.64 -22.63
CA GLN A 90 3.43 3.54 -23.92
C GLN A 90 1.95 3.10 -23.82
N PHE A 91 1.54 2.55 -22.68
CA PHE A 91 0.16 2.09 -22.43
C PHE A 91 -0.68 3.11 -21.65
N GLY A 92 -0.08 4.20 -21.18
CA GLY A 92 -0.74 5.26 -20.44
C GLY A 92 -0.03 5.67 -19.15
N SER A 93 -0.69 6.54 -18.40
CA SER A 93 -0.17 7.07 -17.14
C SER A 93 -0.01 5.98 -16.08
N VAL A 94 1.08 6.04 -15.32
CA VAL A 94 1.31 5.17 -14.15
C VAL A 94 0.98 5.88 -12.83
N VAL A 95 0.74 7.19 -12.89
CA VAL A 95 0.36 8.05 -11.75
C VAL A 95 -0.95 8.74 -12.08
N THR A 96 -1.93 8.58 -11.21
CA THR A 96 -3.17 9.35 -11.20
C THR A 96 -3.10 10.35 -10.05
N PRO A 97 -2.87 11.65 -10.31
CA PRO A 97 -2.75 12.65 -9.25
C PRO A 97 -3.95 12.66 -8.31
N GLY A 98 -3.70 12.66 -7.00
CA GLY A 98 -4.73 12.62 -5.97
C GLY A 98 -5.36 11.25 -5.72
N ALA A 99 -4.90 10.19 -6.41
CA ALA A 99 -5.52 8.87 -6.31
C ALA A 99 -4.46 7.74 -6.37
N ALA A 100 -3.77 7.49 -5.27
CA ALA A 100 -2.77 6.41 -5.20
C ALA A 100 -3.40 5.04 -5.48
N GLY A 101 -4.61 4.79 -5.00
CA GLY A 101 -5.32 3.53 -5.26
C GLY A 101 -5.65 3.26 -6.74
N ALA A 102 -5.67 4.31 -7.59
CA ALA A 102 -5.85 4.21 -9.03
C ALA A 102 -4.53 4.31 -9.80
N SER A 103 -3.39 4.43 -9.11
CA SER A 103 -2.08 4.59 -9.71
C SER A 103 -1.36 3.24 -9.83
N THR A 104 -1.02 2.84 -11.06
CA THR A 104 -0.27 1.61 -11.33
C THR A 104 1.06 1.59 -10.58
N LEU A 105 1.74 2.74 -10.47
CA LEU A 105 2.99 2.88 -9.71
C LEU A 105 2.79 2.41 -8.26
N ALA A 106 1.76 2.92 -7.56
CA ALA A 106 1.48 2.52 -6.19
C ALA A 106 1.18 1.02 -6.09
N TYR A 107 0.38 0.47 -7.00
CA TYR A 107 0.02 -0.95 -7.03
C TYR A 107 1.25 -1.86 -7.13
N VAL A 108 2.18 -1.58 -8.04
CA VAL A 108 3.34 -2.47 -8.28
C VAL A 108 4.40 -2.40 -7.18
N ILE A 109 4.49 -1.30 -6.41
CA ILE A 109 5.48 -1.16 -5.32
C ILE A 109 4.96 -1.59 -3.95
N THR A 110 3.64 -1.64 -3.71
CA THR A 110 3.06 -1.98 -2.39
C THR A 110 3.12 -3.47 -2.05
N GLY A 111 3.50 -4.33 -3.00
CA GLY A 111 3.60 -5.77 -2.79
C GLY A 111 2.30 -6.54 -2.95
N THR A 112 1.23 -5.89 -3.41
CA THR A 112 -0.05 -6.52 -3.78
C THR A 112 -0.03 -7.08 -5.19
N ALA A 113 0.88 -6.60 -6.03
CA ALA A 113 1.07 -7.07 -7.40
C ALA A 113 1.69 -8.47 -7.44
N ALA A 114 1.35 -9.26 -8.47
CA ALA A 114 1.99 -10.55 -8.73
C ALA A 114 3.50 -10.37 -8.94
N ASP A 115 4.32 -11.35 -8.54
CA ASP A 115 5.79 -11.23 -8.55
C ASP A 115 6.37 -10.81 -9.90
N LYS A 116 5.79 -11.28 -11.01
CA LYS A 116 6.26 -10.93 -12.37
C LYS A 116 6.04 -9.48 -12.79
N ILE A 117 5.18 -8.73 -12.09
CA ILE A 117 4.92 -7.31 -12.36
C ILE A 117 5.25 -6.43 -11.16
N ARG A 118 5.70 -7.03 -10.06
CA ARG A 118 6.12 -6.31 -8.86
C ARG A 118 7.37 -5.47 -9.14
N MET A 119 7.40 -4.27 -8.57
CA MET A 119 8.56 -3.36 -8.67
C MET A 119 9.14 -3.03 -7.29
N PRO A 120 10.43 -2.85 -7.19
CA PRO A 120 11.45 -3.10 -8.21
C PRO A 120 11.50 -4.59 -8.61
N HIS A 121 11.67 -4.86 -9.93
CA HIS A 121 11.65 -6.23 -10.44
C HIS A 121 12.97 -6.96 -10.14
N GLN A 122 12.90 -8.18 -9.56
CA GLN A 122 14.07 -8.98 -9.17
C GLN A 122 15.03 -8.29 -8.18
N GLU A 123 14.60 -7.21 -7.54
CA GLU A 123 15.35 -6.44 -6.56
C GLU A 123 14.65 -6.49 -5.18
N PRO A 124 15.37 -6.14 -4.11
CA PRO A 124 14.74 -5.96 -2.79
C PRO A 124 13.58 -4.98 -2.85
N ARG A 125 12.56 -5.22 -2.03
CA ARG A 125 11.41 -4.30 -1.92
C ARG A 125 11.85 -2.96 -1.37
N LEU A 126 11.15 -1.90 -1.77
CA LEU A 126 11.29 -0.61 -1.11
C LEU A 126 10.91 -0.73 0.37
N THR A 127 11.54 0.08 1.21
CA THR A 127 11.12 0.19 2.61
C THR A 127 9.71 0.77 2.71
N VAL A 128 9.04 0.50 3.82
CA VAL A 128 7.70 1.03 4.08
C VAL A 128 7.67 2.56 4.00
N ASN A 129 8.69 3.24 4.52
CA ASN A 129 8.78 4.70 4.47
C ASN A 129 8.85 5.24 3.04
N ARG A 130 9.64 4.61 2.16
CA ARG A 130 9.75 5.01 0.74
C ARG A 130 8.44 4.82 0.01
N ILE A 131 7.78 3.69 0.24
CA ILE A 131 6.45 3.42 -0.32
C ILE A 131 5.45 4.47 0.17
N GLN A 132 5.44 4.78 1.47
CA GLN A 132 4.54 5.77 2.06
C GLN A 132 4.80 7.18 1.51
N ASN A 133 6.06 7.56 1.27
CA ASN A 133 6.40 8.85 0.67
C ASN A 133 5.87 8.96 -0.76
N ILE A 134 6.03 7.91 -1.57
CA ILE A 134 5.50 7.88 -2.94
C ILE A 134 3.97 7.95 -2.93
N ILE A 135 3.31 7.20 -2.06
CA ILE A 135 1.85 7.25 -1.90
C ILE A 135 1.40 8.65 -1.47
N ALA A 136 2.04 9.24 -0.45
CA ALA A 136 1.71 10.58 0.04
C ALA A 136 1.91 11.66 -1.04
N TRP A 137 2.98 11.54 -1.85
CA TRP A 137 3.19 12.41 -3.00
C TRP A 137 2.05 12.31 -4.02
N ILE A 138 1.63 11.09 -4.37
CA ILE A 138 0.51 10.86 -5.30
C ILE A 138 -0.78 11.46 -4.74
N GLU A 139 -1.10 11.18 -3.47
CA GLU A 139 -2.32 11.69 -2.80
C GLU A 139 -2.31 13.23 -2.69
N ALA A 140 -1.13 13.84 -2.54
CA ALA A 140 -0.99 15.30 -2.55
C ALA A 140 -1.13 15.93 -3.96
N GLY A 141 -1.50 15.14 -4.98
CA GLY A 141 -1.70 15.60 -6.34
C GLY A 141 -0.50 15.38 -7.26
N ALA A 142 0.48 14.60 -6.83
CA ALA A 142 1.68 14.24 -7.60
C ALA A 142 2.43 15.44 -8.19
N ARG A 143 2.48 16.57 -7.47
CA ARG A 143 3.15 17.80 -7.93
C ARG A 143 4.66 17.71 -7.72
N LYS A 144 5.41 18.54 -8.47
CA LYS A 144 6.85 18.63 -8.31
C LYS A 144 7.24 19.42 -7.07
N ASP A 145 6.47 20.43 -6.72
CA ASP A 145 6.62 21.42 -5.65
C ASP A 145 5.26 21.85 -5.06
#